data_39fceec24a6e7d5ddb873c02d9b69839
#
_entry.id   39fceec24a6e7d5ddb873c02d9b69839
#
_cell.length_a   1.000
_cell.length_b   1.000
_cell.length_c   1.000
_cell.angle_alpha   90.00
_cell.angle_beta   90.00
_cell.angle_gamma   90.00
#
_symmetry.space_group_name_H-M   'P 1'
#
loop_
_entity.id
_entity.type
_entity.pdbx_description
1 polymer ?
#
loop_
_entity_poly.entity_id
_entity_poly.type
_entity_poly.pdbx_seq_one_letter_code
_entity_poly.pdbx_strand_id
1 'polypeptide(L)'
;MNFVDMLMYYAQSNPEKQAIILPDRIVSFGMIGTGIRSVEVAIAEASLDPSHVVAVRIENRTRHLIVVSALYRLGIVSVSVSGSEDLSKAGVKVDAIISDRNQPFPDYGRLVLLQDDWFARSFDAAAVRPAGFRDQDALARIIMSSGTTAAPKAIGMSARVVEDRIVTGRRTLTLAPWDRMMCLPVLTSSYGFGSALQALAYGHSAVFAESAIDALQMIALYGVDLLVANPQHLHFMVAEHNKTPIPTPTLKLIKVSGNAMPPSLVPEVRARLCKDILVGYSSTESGPVAFGHIDRIVEQPGSTGFLAPWVDAEIIGPDDRPVPPSIEGRLRVRTKWQGYDLTEGADAAKRWMYPGDIGSISVNGMLTLVGRVADAINMGDTFISPEQMERELSGYPGLIDAAVVGMPQASGQQEIWIGVMAQGQVNEQAIKDFLLAKNPRWKVSRVKVLDRIRRNDMGKIVRARIREKLLAP
;
A
#
# COMPACT_ATOMS: atom_id res chain seq x y z
N MET A 1 19.25 -3.67 17.50
CA MET A 1 19.58 -2.71 16.42
C MET A 1 18.31 -2.49 15.65
N ASN A 2 17.77 -1.29 15.68
CA ASN A 2 16.57 -0.93 14.94
C ASN A 2 16.91 -0.58 13.47
N PHE A 3 15.90 -0.35 12.64
CA PHE A 3 16.12 -0.09 11.21
C PHE A 3 16.91 1.21 10.96
N VAL A 4 16.77 2.21 11.83
CA VAL A 4 17.51 3.47 11.66
C VAL A 4 18.96 3.30 12.10
N ASP A 5 19.25 2.48 13.11
CA ASP A 5 20.62 2.13 13.47
C ASP A 5 21.33 1.41 12.32
N MET A 6 20.62 0.51 11.60
CA MET A 6 21.17 -0.14 10.41
C MET A 6 21.47 0.88 9.31
N LEU A 7 20.60 1.84 9.07
CA LEU A 7 20.80 2.93 8.11
C LEU A 7 22.01 3.80 8.52
N MET A 8 22.12 4.16 9.81
CA MET A 8 23.24 4.92 10.35
C MET A 8 24.55 4.16 10.28
N TYR A 9 24.52 2.82 10.41
CA TYR A 9 25.68 1.97 10.18
C TYR A 9 26.21 2.12 8.75
N TYR A 10 25.33 2.05 7.74
CA TYR A 10 25.75 2.26 6.34
C TYR A 10 26.19 3.70 6.07
N ALA A 11 25.60 4.68 6.74
CA ALA A 11 26.04 6.07 6.65
C ALA A 11 27.48 6.27 7.14
N GLN A 12 27.96 5.43 8.06
CA GLN A 12 29.33 5.46 8.59
C GLN A 12 30.27 4.56 7.80
N SER A 13 29.84 3.33 7.47
CA SER A 13 30.70 2.33 6.83
C SER A 13 30.86 2.49 5.33
N ASN A 14 29.83 3.04 4.65
CA ASN A 14 29.79 3.25 3.21
C ASN A 14 29.16 4.60 2.84
N PRO A 15 29.71 5.74 3.31
CA PRO A 15 29.06 7.05 3.18
C PRO A 15 28.81 7.47 1.73
N GLU A 16 29.67 7.07 0.79
CA GLU A 16 29.57 7.42 -0.63
C GLU A 16 28.59 6.52 -1.41
N LYS A 17 28.13 5.41 -0.81
CA LYS A 17 27.18 4.51 -1.49
C LYS A 17 25.87 5.25 -1.74
N GLN A 18 25.33 5.09 -2.97
CA GLN A 18 24.04 5.63 -3.35
C GLN A 18 22.94 5.01 -2.49
N ALA A 19 22.15 5.83 -1.81
CA ALA A 19 21.06 5.40 -0.95
C ALA A 19 19.69 5.71 -1.57
N ILE A 20 19.50 6.95 -2.05
CA ILE A 20 18.26 7.36 -2.72
C ILE A 20 18.61 7.91 -4.09
N ILE A 21 17.90 7.43 -5.11
CA ILE A 21 18.05 7.87 -6.49
C ILE A 21 16.72 8.48 -6.92
N LEU A 22 16.75 9.75 -7.31
CA LEU A 22 15.64 10.54 -7.82
C LEU A 22 15.93 10.94 -9.28
N PRO A 23 14.95 11.39 -10.06
CA PRO A 23 15.17 11.82 -11.45
C PRO A 23 16.22 12.94 -11.57
N ASP A 24 16.29 13.84 -10.60
CA ASP A 24 17.12 15.05 -10.61
C ASP A 24 18.39 14.97 -9.74
N ARG A 25 18.51 13.97 -8.87
CA ARG A 25 19.62 13.87 -7.92
C ARG A 25 19.85 12.47 -7.34
N ILE A 26 21.05 12.26 -6.85
CA ILE A 26 21.43 11.08 -6.07
C ILE A 26 21.83 11.52 -4.66
N VAL A 27 21.33 10.82 -3.65
CA VAL A 27 21.63 11.05 -2.23
C VAL A 27 22.39 9.84 -1.69
N SER A 28 23.57 10.07 -1.12
CA SER A 28 24.38 9.00 -0.54
C SER A 28 23.93 8.64 0.88
N PHE A 29 24.37 7.48 1.40
CA PHE A 29 24.14 7.10 2.79
C PHE A 29 24.73 8.12 3.77
N GLY A 30 25.90 8.66 3.50
CA GLY A 30 26.52 9.71 4.30
C GLY A 30 25.64 10.96 4.40
N MET A 31 25.07 11.40 3.27
CA MET A 31 24.13 12.54 3.25
C MET A 31 22.86 12.25 4.07
N ILE A 32 22.30 11.04 3.99
CA ILE A 32 21.14 10.66 4.81
C ILE A 32 21.49 10.68 6.29
N GLY A 33 22.62 10.08 6.68
CA GLY A 33 23.05 10.04 8.08
C GLY A 33 23.30 11.43 8.66
N THR A 34 23.92 12.32 7.89
CA THR A 34 24.10 13.74 8.25
C THR A 34 22.75 14.44 8.39
N GLY A 35 21.86 14.25 7.39
CA GLY A 35 20.53 14.83 7.41
C GLY A 35 19.69 14.37 8.62
N ILE A 36 19.73 13.10 9.01
CA ILE A 36 19.03 12.59 10.19
C ILE A 36 19.52 13.31 11.45
N ARG A 37 20.85 13.40 11.67
CA ARG A 37 21.40 14.07 12.85
C ARG A 37 21.08 15.57 12.88
N SER A 38 21.16 16.22 11.74
CA SER A 38 20.83 17.66 11.62
C SER A 38 19.35 17.90 11.94
N VAL A 39 18.45 17.04 11.44
CA VAL A 39 17.00 17.13 11.71
C VAL A 39 16.68 16.81 13.16
N GLU A 40 17.41 15.91 13.85
CA GLU A 40 17.26 15.66 15.29
C GLU A 40 17.47 16.94 16.11
N VAL A 41 18.48 17.73 15.77
CA VAL A 41 18.72 19.05 16.41
C VAL A 41 17.55 19.99 16.17
N ALA A 42 17.09 20.11 14.92
CA ALA A 42 15.96 20.96 14.57
C ALA A 42 14.65 20.57 15.27
N ILE A 43 14.39 19.27 15.42
CA ILE A 43 13.23 18.74 16.17
C ILE A 43 13.32 19.12 17.65
N ALA A 44 14.49 19.00 18.27
CA ALA A 44 14.71 19.40 19.68
C ALA A 44 14.53 20.91 19.87
N GLU A 45 15.09 21.74 18.96
CA GLU A 45 14.89 23.20 18.98
C GLU A 45 13.41 23.60 18.77
N ALA A 46 12.66 22.82 17.98
CA ALA A 46 11.23 22.97 17.84
C ALA A 46 10.44 22.52 19.08
N SER A 47 11.12 22.10 20.15
CA SER A 47 10.52 21.62 21.41
C SER A 47 9.53 20.46 21.16
N LEU A 48 9.90 19.52 20.30
CA LEU A 48 9.22 18.24 20.11
C LEU A 48 9.97 17.15 20.87
N ASP A 49 9.25 16.36 21.64
CA ASP A 49 9.80 15.33 22.52
C ASP A 49 8.96 14.01 22.47
N PRO A 50 9.38 12.95 23.14
CA PRO A 50 8.70 11.65 23.10
C PRO A 50 7.24 11.63 23.59
N SER A 51 6.75 12.68 24.24
CA SER A 51 5.34 12.78 24.65
C SER A 51 4.40 13.20 23.53
N HIS A 52 4.95 13.69 22.42
CA HIS A 52 4.19 14.21 21.29
C HIS A 52 3.88 13.14 20.23
N VAL A 53 2.73 13.31 19.59
CA VAL A 53 2.38 12.66 18.32
C VAL A 53 2.55 13.66 17.19
N VAL A 54 3.44 13.38 16.24
CA VAL A 54 3.82 14.31 15.18
C VAL A 54 3.34 13.82 13.81
N ALA A 55 2.49 14.62 13.16
CA ALA A 55 2.15 14.42 11.77
C ALA A 55 3.29 14.90 10.85
N VAL A 56 3.52 14.17 9.75
CA VAL A 56 4.55 14.50 8.77
C VAL A 56 3.91 14.62 7.39
N ARG A 57 3.89 15.85 6.86
CA ARG A 57 3.38 16.17 5.54
C ARG A 57 4.49 16.82 4.72
N ILE A 58 5.28 16.00 4.05
CA ILE A 58 6.44 16.41 3.26
C ILE A 58 6.36 15.71 1.91
N GLU A 59 6.35 16.47 0.81
CA GLU A 59 6.26 15.92 -0.55
C GLU A 59 7.58 15.32 -1.02
N ASN A 60 8.69 15.95 -0.68
CA ASN A 60 10.00 15.43 -1.03
C ASN A 60 10.28 14.12 -0.28
N ARG A 61 10.38 13.02 -1.02
CA ARG A 61 10.51 11.66 -0.46
C ARG A 61 11.76 11.48 0.39
N THR A 62 12.89 12.08 -0.01
CA THR A 62 14.14 12.03 0.76
C THR A 62 13.99 12.73 2.11
N ARG A 63 13.47 13.97 2.10
CA ARG A 63 13.23 14.75 3.32
C ARG A 63 12.23 14.05 4.23
N HIS A 64 11.17 13.47 3.66
CA HIS A 64 10.18 12.69 4.40
C HIS A 64 10.83 11.53 5.15
N LEU A 65 11.64 10.71 4.47
CA LEU A 65 12.32 9.56 5.06
C LEU A 65 13.32 9.99 6.15
N ILE A 66 14.06 11.08 5.94
CA ILE A 66 14.99 11.63 6.93
C ILE A 66 14.24 12.10 8.18
N VAL A 67 13.17 12.89 8.02
CA VAL A 67 12.39 13.42 9.16
C VAL A 67 11.75 12.29 9.97
N VAL A 68 11.12 11.31 9.31
CA VAL A 68 10.51 10.17 10.01
C VAL A 68 11.57 9.32 10.70
N SER A 69 12.75 9.15 10.11
CA SER A 69 13.86 8.43 10.74
C SER A 69 14.41 9.17 11.97
N ALA A 70 14.50 10.49 11.91
CA ALA A 70 14.91 11.32 13.05
C ALA A 70 13.89 11.25 14.20
N LEU A 71 12.58 11.39 13.89
CA LEU A 71 11.52 11.23 14.89
C LEU A 71 11.59 9.84 15.55
N TYR A 72 11.77 8.77 14.77
CA TYR A 72 11.88 7.42 15.29
C TYR A 72 13.08 7.25 16.24
N ARG A 73 14.24 7.80 15.90
CA ARG A 73 15.43 7.77 16.78
C ARG A 73 15.25 8.57 18.06
N LEU A 74 14.48 9.63 18.01
CA LEU A 74 14.13 10.42 19.21
C LEU A 74 13.03 9.78 20.06
N GLY A 75 12.41 8.69 19.60
CA GLY A 75 11.30 8.03 20.31
C GLY A 75 9.97 8.78 20.17
N ILE A 76 9.80 9.59 19.15
CA ILE A 76 8.61 10.42 18.90
C ILE A 76 7.67 9.68 17.95
N VAL A 77 6.41 9.53 18.37
CA VAL A 77 5.38 8.89 17.56
C VAL A 77 5.10 9.72 16.29
N SER A 78 5.06 9.08 15.13
CA SER A 78 4.80 9.79 13.88
C SER A 78 3.66 9.20 13.07
N VAL A 79 2.95 10.07 12.33
CA VAL A 79 1.95 9.71 11.32
C VAL A 79 2.23 10.45 10.02
N SER A 80 2.41 9.73 8.91
CA SER A 80 2.56 10.37 7.58
C SER A 80 1.19 10.63 6.99
N VAL A 81 0.98 11.86 6.50
CA VAL A 81 -0.31 12.34 5.99
C VAL A 81 -0.15 13.06 4.66
N SER A 82 -1.22 13.08 3.85
CA SER A 82 -1.32 13.94 2.67
C SER A 82 -1.80 15.37 3.01
N GLY A 83 -2.40 15.53 4.21
CA GLY A 83 -2.96 16.77 4.72
C GLY A 83 -4.46 16.92 4.46
N SER A 84 -5.12 15.88 3.95
CA SER A 84 -6.57 15.83 3.71
C SER A 84 -7.29 14.82 4.61
N GLU A 85 -6.55 14.09 5.44
CA GLU A 85 -7.10 13.09 6.35
C GLU A 85 -7.72 13.75 7.57
N ASP A 86 -8.90 13.27 7.96
CA ASP A 86 -9.54 13.67 9.22
C ASP A 86 -9.03 12.75 10.34
N LEU A 87 -7.93 13.17 10.96
CA LEU A 87 -7.26 12.40 12.02
C LEU A 87 -8.11 12.34 13.28
N SER A 88 -8.87 13.38 13.57
CA SER A 88 -9.72 13.44 14.78
C SER A 88 -10.84 12.41 14.72
N LYS A 89 -11.48 12.23 13.55
CA LYS A 89 -12.46 11.16 13.33
C LYS A 89 -11.88 9.76 13.43
N ALA A 90 -10.58 9.60 13.14
CA ALA A 90 -9.88 8.34 13.30
C ALA A 90 -9.33 8.14 14.72
N GLY A 91 -9.67 9.00 15.69
CA GLY A 91 -9.24 8.90 17.08
C GLY A 91 -7.77 9.29 17.31
N VAL A 92 -7.13 10.00 16.36
CA VAL A 92 -5.74 10.44 16.48
C VAL A 92 -5.69 11.89 16.92
N LYS A 93 -5.13 12.13 18.11
CA LYS A 93 -4.75 13.45 18.55
C LYS A 93 -3.30 13.71 18.15
N VAL A 94 -3.09 14.78 17.38
CA VAL A 94 -1.77 15.21 16.91
C VAL A 94 -1.38 16.51 17.63
N ASP A 95 -0.17 16.57 18.15
CA ASP A 95 0.34 17.71 18.89
C ASP A 95 1.03 18.74 17.97
N ALA A 96 1.65 18.24 16.90
CA ALA A 96 2.28 19.08 15.88
C ALA A 96 2.29 18.42 14.49
N ILE A 97 2.35 19.27 13.45
CA ILE A 97 2.61 18.82 12.08
C ILE A 97 3.91 19.46 11.56
N ILE A 98 4.85 18.62 11.09
CA ILE A 98 6.00 19.05 10.31
C ILE A 98 5.59 19.05 8.83
N SER A 99 5.64 20.21 8.19
CA SER A 99 5.20 20.38 6.81
C SER A 99 6.18 21.22 5.98
N ASP A 100 6.35 20.89 4.72
CA ASP A 100 7.02 21.69 3.70
C ASP A 100 6.11 22.77 3.09
N ARG A 101 4.84 22.86 3.52
CA ARG A 101 3.87 23.88 3.11
C ARG A 101 3.46 24.75 4.26
N ASN A 102 3.57 26.07 4.05
CA ASN A 102 3.09 27.08 4.98
C ASN A 102 1.59 27.36 4.75
N GLN A 103 0.75 26.44 5.22
CA GLN A 103 -0.71 26.57 5.19
C GLN A 103 -1.31 26.02 6.50
N PRO A 104 -2.48 26.51 6.94
CA PRO A 104 -3.12 25.98 8.14
C PRO A 104 -3.58 24.53 7.95
N PHE A 105 -3.42 23.76 9.01
CA PHE A 105 -3.92 22.39 9.13
C PHE A 105 -4.74 22.30 10.43
N PRO A 106 -6.04 22.61 10.42
CA PRO A 106 -6.83 22.86 11.64
C PRO A 106 -6.81 21.73 12.67
N ASP A 107 -6.75 20.47 12.22
CA ASP A 107 -6.86 19.31 13.11
C ASP A 107 -5.49 18.68 13.45
N TYR A 108 -4.37 19.35 13.14
CA TYR A 108 -3.03 18.78 13.22
C TYR A 108 -2.13 19.46 14.28
N GLY A 109 -2.72 20.16 15.24
CA GLY A 109 -1.94 20.84 16.28
C GLY A 109 -1.07 21.99 15.74
N ARG A 110 0.12 22.17 16.35
CA ARG A 110 1.04 23.26 15.97
C ARG A 110 1.74 22.99 14.64
N LEU A 111 1.69 23.94 13.71
CA LEU A 111 2.50 23.87 12.48
C LEU A 111 3.98 24.13 12.80
N VAL A 112 4.82 23.21 12.41
CA VAL A 112 6.29 23.32 12.39
C VAL A 112 6.73 23.32 10.93
N LEU A 113 7.10 24.49 10.42
CA LEU A 113 7.48 24.61 9.01
C LEU A 113 8.88 24.03 8.79
N LEU A 114 8.99 23.08 7.88
CA LEU A 114 10.27 22.50 7.48
C LEU A 114 11.09 23.54 6.72
N GLN A 115 12.27 23.85 7.23
CA GLN A 115 13.22 24.78 6.62
C GLN A 115 14.34 24.01 5.92
N ASP A 116 14.95 24.59 4.88
CA ASP A 116 16.08 23.98 4.18
C ASP A 116 17.31 23.81 5.09
N ASP A 117 17.53 24.71 6.03
CA ASP A 117 18.61 24.66 7.01
C ASP A 117 18.50 23.46 7.97
N TRP A 118 17.34 22.85 8.11
CA TRP A 118 17.15 21.63 8.92
C TRP A 118 18.08 20.49 8.48
N PHE A 119 18.47 20.46 7.23
CA PHE A 119 19.32 19.41 6.66
C PHE A 119 20.81 19.75 6.62
N ALA A 120 21.18 20.98 7.01
CA ALA A 120 22.54 21.50 6.96
C ALA A 120 23.05 22.00 8.32
N ARG A 121 22.30 21.81 9.42
CA ARG A 121 22.70 22.26 10.76
C ARG A 121 23.93 21.49 11.24
N SER A 122 24.85 22.21 11.88
CA SER A 122 25.92 21.57 12.64
C SER A 122 25.34 20.90 13.88
N PHE A 123 25.79 19.71 14.18
CA PHE A 123 25.40 18.97 15.36
C PHE A 123 26.62 18.63 16.23
N ASP A 124 26.50 18.88 17.52
CA ASP A 124 27.38 18.28 18.51
C ASP A 124 26.85 16.88 18.82
N ALA A 125 27.65 15.87 18.57
CA ALA A 125 27.29 14.47 18.83
C ALA A 125 26.91 14.20 20.31
N ALA A 126 27.32 15.09 21.22
CA ALA A 126 26.98 15.03 22.64
C ALA A 126 25.66 15.74 23.01
N ALA A 127 25.18 16.66 22.17
CA ALA A 127 24.05 17.53 22.52
C ALA A 127 22.69 16.83 22.37
N VAL A 128 22.53 15.94 21.39
CA VAL A 128 21.28 15.19 21.18
C VAL A 128 21.58 13.69 21.29
N ARG A 129 21.15 13.08 22.38
CA ARG A 129 21.23 11.64 22.57
C ARG A 129 19.89 11.00 22.20
N PRO A 130 19.80 10.29 21.06
CA PRO A 130 18.58 9.61 20.69
C PRO A 130 18.27 8.52 21.72
N ALA A 131 17.12 8.67 22.40
CA ALA A 131 16.68 7.66 23.36
C ALA A 131 16.03 6.44 22.69
N GLY A 132 15.50 6.66 21.46
CA GLY A 132 14.67 5.68 20.76
C GLY A 132 13.40 5.32 21.56
N PHE A 133 12.74 4.28 21.13
CA PHE A 133 11.64 3.68 21.90
C PHE A 133 12.24 2.69 22.90
N ARG A 134 12.27 3.08 24.18
CA ARG A 134 12.80 2.22 25.27
C ARG A 134 11.93 0.98 25.46
N ASP A 135 10.62 1.16 25.42
CA ASP A 135 9.65 0.07 25.38
C ASP A 135 9.37 -0.30 23.92
N GLN A 136 9.71 -1.53 23.54
CA GLN A 136 9.49 -2.03 22.18
C GLN A 136 8.01 -2.25 21.86
N ASP A 137 7.14 -2.32 22.86
CA ASP A 137 5.70 -2.45 22.67
C ASP A 137 4.99 -1.07 22.69
N ALA A 138 5.73 0.02 22.95
CA ALA A 138 5.21 1.37 22.84
C ALA A 138 4.81 1.71 21.40
N LEU A 139 3.73 2.49 21.24
CA LEU A 139 3.33 3.05 19.97
C LEU A 139 4.49 3.87 19.36
N ALA A 140 4.86 3.56 18.13
CA ALA A 140 5.95 4.24 17.44
C ALA A 140 5.51 4.89 16.12
N ARG A 141 4.52 4.29 15.47
CA ARG A 141 4.01 4.81 14.20
C ARG A 141 2.52 4.60 14.06
N ILE A 142 1.88 5.58 13.42
CA ILE A 142 0.48 5.51 13.02
C ILE A 142 0.42 5.54 11.48
N ILE A 143 -0.38 4.68 10.89
CA ILE A 143 -0.66 4.67 9.46
C ILE A 143 -2.15 4.78 9.24
N MET A 144 -2.55 5.74 8.40
CA MET A 144 -3.94 5.90 8.00
C MET A 144 -4.31 4.80 6.99
N SER A 145 -5.33 4.02 7.28
CA SER A 145 -5.85 3.07 6.30
C SER A 145 -6.74 3.80 5.30
N SER A 146 -6.55 3.52 4.02
CA SER A 146 -7.42 4.04 2.97
C SER A 146 -8.74 3.25 2.92
N GLY A 147 -9.65 3.50 3.85
CA GLY A 147 -10.99 2.92 3.81
C GLY A 147 -11.68 3.25 2.48
N THR A 148 -12.15 2.22 1.75
CA THR A 148 -12.88 2.41 0.49
C THR A 148 -14.35 2.75 0.72
N THR A 149 -14.90 2.44 1.91
CA THR A 149 -16.36 2.50 2.20
C THR A 149 -16.69 3.05 3.58
N ALA A 150 -15.74 3.05 4.52
CA ALA A 150 -15.92 3.56 5.88
C ALA A 150 -14.98 4.74 6.15
N ALA A 151 -15.15 5.43 7.28
CA ALA A 151 -14.21 6.43 7.74
C ALA A 151 -12.78 5.85 7.80
N PRO A 152 -11.74 6.63 7.47
CA PRO A 152 -10.36 6.19 7.58
C PRO A 152 -10.08 5.70 9.00
N LYS A 153 -9.37 4.57 9.13
CA LYS A 153 -8.91 4.05 10.41
C LYS A 153 -7.45 4.42 10.64
N ALA A 154 -7.09 4.69 11.87
CA ALA A 154 -5.72 4.91 12.28
C ALA A 154 -5.15 3.63 12.89
N ILE A 155 -4.17 3.04 12.22
CA ILE A 155 -3.55 1.80 12.65
C ILE A 155 -2.24 2.12 13.37
N GLY A 156 -2.23 1.84 14.67
CA GLY A 156 -1.06 1.95 15.53
C GLY A 156 -0.13 0.76 15.36
N MET A 157 1.16 1.04 15.33
CA MET A 157 2.23 0.05 15.30
C MET A 157 3.22 0.32 16.41
N SER A 158 3.53 -0.70 17.21
CA SER A 158 4.62 -0.60 18.18
C SER A 158 5.98 -0.56 17.48
N ALA A 159 7.01 -0.14 18.21
CA ALA A 159 8.38 -0.12 17.71
C ALA A 159 8.80 -1.51 17.23
N ARG A 160 8.49 -2.57 17.99
CA ARG A 160 8.71 -3.97 17.60
C ARG A 160 8.06 -4.31 16.27
N VAL A 161 6.78 -3.94 16.08
CA VAL A 161 6.04 -4.24 14.84
C VAL A 161 6.65 -3.52 13.64
N VAL A 162 7.05 -2.26 13.79
CA VAL A 162 7.72 -1.50 12.71
C VAL A 162 9.02 -2.18 12.31
N GLU A 163 9.87 -2.53 13.28
CA GLU A 163 11.16 -3.16 13.06
C GLU A 163 11.03 -4.54 12.43
N ASP A 164 10.19 -5.39 13.01
CA ASP A 164 9.96 -6.75 12.54
C ASP A 164 9.42 -6.77 11.11
N ARG A 165 8.53 -5.84 10.73
CA ARG A 165 8.01 -5.73 9.36
C ARG A 165 9.10 -5.36 8.36
N ILE A 166 10.01 -4.45 8.72
CA ILE A 166 11.13 -4.07 7.85
C ILE A 166 12.08 -5.25 7.66
N VAL A 167 12.47 -5.92 8.75
CA VAL A 167 13.35 -7.09 8.70
C VAL A 167 12.72 -8.26 7.94
N THR A 168 11.44 -8.54 8.21
CA THR A 168 10.73 -9.68 7.59
C THR A 168 10.41 -9.44 6.14
N GLY A 169 10.17 -8.19 5.75
CA GLY A 169 9.92 -7.84 4.35
C GLY A 169 11.00 -8.40 3.42
N ARG A 170 12.26 -8.45 3.86
CA ARG A 170 13.36 -9.06 3.08
C ARG A 170 13.16 -10.55 2.84
N ARG A 171 12.59 -11.30 3.79
CA ARG A 171 12.35 -12.74 3.65
C ARG A 171 11.36 -13.07 2.54
N THR A 172 10.49 -12.14 2.18
CA THR A 172 9.57 -12.27 1.05
C THR A 172 10.21 -11.97 -0.30
N LEU A 173 11.44 -11.47 -0.33
CA LEU A 173 12.16 -11.03 -1.54
C LEU A 173 13.41 -11.86 -1.83
N THR A 174 13.43 -13.11 -1.37
CA THR A 174 14.59 -14.02 -1.52
C THR A 174 14.65 -14.73 -2.88
N LEU A 175 13.68 -14.51 -3.77
CA LEU A 175 13.62 -15.17 -5.09
C LEU A 175 14.79 -14.78 -6.01
N ALA A 176 15.34 -13.58 -5.85
CA ALA A 176 16.52 -13.14 -6.57
C ALA A 176 17.33 -12.15 -5.71
N PRO A 177 18.66 -12.13 -5.82
CA PRO A 177 19.47 -11.08 -5.21
C PRO A 177 19.19 -9.74 -5.90
N TRP A 178 19.03 -8.69 -5.11
CA TRP A 178 18.78 -7.33 -5.58
C TRP A 178 19.59 -6.31 -4.79
N ASP A 179 19.92 -5.17 -5.40
CA ASP A 179 20.65 -4.06 -4.79
C ASP A 179 19.93 -2.71 -4.98
N ARG A 180 19.15 -2.55 -6.06
CA ARG A 180 18.43 -1.31 -6.36
C ARG A 180 16.94 -1.59 -6.49
N MET A 181 16.18 -1.08 -5.52
CA MET A 181 14.73 -1.23 -5.49
C MET A 181 14.05 0.05 -5.94
N MET A 182 13.27 0.01 -7.01
CA MET A 182 12.33 1.07 -7.31
C MET A 182 11.06 0.90 -6.50
N CYS A 183 10.66 1.95 -5.79
CA CYS A 183 9.44 1.99 -4.97
C CYS A 183 8.44 3.02 -5.54
N LEU A 184 7.38 2.53 -6.18
CA LEU A 184 6.33 3.39 -6.75
C LEU A 184 5.20 3.73 -5.77
N PRO A 185 4.82 2.85 -4.80
CA PRO A 185 3.79 3.20 -3.83
C PRO A 185 4.18 4.41 -2.97
N VAL A 186 3.16 5.20 -2.57
CA VAL A 186 3.35 6.40 -1.76
C VAL A 186 3.89 6.10 -0.36
N LEU A 187 4.74 6.97 0.18
CA LEU A 187 5.36 6.81 1.51
C LEU A 187 4.37 6.99 2.68
N THR A 188 3.18 7.51 2.45
CA THR A 188 2.10 7.56 3.45
C THR A 188 1.46 6.19 3.69
N SER A 189 1.62 5.25 2.74
CA SER A 189 1.14 3.87 2.88
C SER A 189 2.13 2.97 3.61
N SER A 190 1.62 1.94 4.31
CA SER A 190 2.45 0.89 4.93
C SER A 190 3.33 0.18 3.91
N TYR A 191 2.82 -0.02 2.69
CA TYR A 191 3.53 -0.72 1.62
C TYR A 191 4.71 0.09 1.08
N GLY A 192 4.51 1.37 0.73
CA GLY A 192 5.56 2.24 0.22
C GLY A 192 6.62 2.54 1.27
N PHE A 193 6.19 2.96 2.45
CA PHE A 193 7.08 3.26 3.57
C PHE A 193 7.95 2.05 3.97
N GLY A 194 7.32 0.90 4.20
CA GLY A 194 8.04 -0.31 4.59
C GLY A 194 9.02 -0.78 3.52
N SER A 195 8.66 -0.70 2.22
CA SER A 195 9.55 -1.11 1.13
C SER A 195 10.76 -0.18 1.00
N ALA A 196 10.56 1.14 1.05
CA ALA A 196 11.65 2.11 0.96
C ALA A 196 12.65 1.95 2.12
N LEU A 197 12.13 1.86 3.35
CA LEU A 197 12.98 1.65 4.53
C LEU A 197 13.68 0.30 4.52
N GLN A 198 13.04 -0.75 3.99
CA GLN A 198 13.68 -2.05 3.82
C GLN A 198 14.92 -1.96 2.93
N ALA A 199 14.84 -1.26 1.78
CA ALA A 199 16.01 -1.06 0.94
C ALA A 199 17.14 -0.37 1.72
N LEU A 200 16.84 0.76 2.33
CA LEU A 200 17.84 1.57 3.03
C LEU A 200 18.45 0.87 4.25
N ALA A 201 17.64 0.17 5.06
CA ALA A 201 18.10 -0.53 6.25
C ALA A 201 19.06 -1.69 5.93
N TYR A 202 18.98 -2.24 4.72
CA TYR A 202 19.90 -3.29 4.27
C TYR A 202 21.05 -2.77 3.39
N GLY A 203 21.24 -1.46 3.33
CA GLY A 203 22.33 -0.84 2.56
C GLY A 203 22.12 -0.88 1.06
N HIS A 204 20.87 -1.08 0.61
CA HIS A 204 20.49 -1.05 -0.80
C HIS A 204 19.94 0.32 -1.20
N SER A 205 19.88 0.60 -2.51
CA SER A 205 19.37 1.87 -3.00
C SER A 205 17.84 1.84 -3.15
N ALA A 206 17.16 2.89 -2.68
CA ALA A 206 15.77 3.16 -2.98
C ALA A 206 15.67 4.15 -4.16
N VAL A 207 15.01 3.74 -5.24
CA VAL A 207 14.80 4.53 -6.46
C VAL A 207 13.36 5.00 -6.50
N PHE A 208 13.15 6.28 -6.78
CA PHE A 208 11.83 6.88 -6.85
C PHE A 208 11.64 7.60 -8.19
N ALA A 209 10.53 7.33 -8.85
CA ALA A 209 10.12 7.97 -10.08
C ALA A 209 8.86 8.83 -9.85
N GLU A 210 8.64 9.82 -10.70
CA GLU A 210 7.48 10.71 -10.64
C GLU A 210 6.39 10.35 -11.64
N SER A 211 6.76 9.62 -12.71
CA SER A 211 5.85 9.15 -13.74
C SER A 211 6.21 7.75 -14.22
N ALA A 212 5.33 7.14 -15.01
CA ALA A 212 5.57 5.82 -15.58
C ALA A 212 6.75 5.83 -16.58
N ILE A 213 6.89 6.91 -17.36
CA ILE A 213 8.00 7.05 -18.32
C ILE A 213 9.33 7.24 -17.56
N ASP A 214 9.36 8.06 -16.51
CA ASP A 214 10.55 8.21 -15.67
C ASP A 214 10.94 6.86 -15.04
N ALA A 215 9.95 6.08 -14.58
CA ALA A 215 10.21 4.77 -14.01
C ALA A 215 10.94 3.85 -15.01
N LEU A 216 10.48 3.79 -16.25
CA LEU A 216 11.13 2.99 -17.30
C LEU A 216 12.54 3.50 -17.59
N GLN A 217 12.73 4.81 -17.74
CA GLN A 217 14.02 5.42 -17.98
C GLN A 217 15.01 5.18 -16.83
N MET A 218 14.56 5.35 -15.59
CA MET A 218 15.41 5.15 -14.41
C MET A 218 15.77 3.67 -14.19
N ILE A 219 14.87 2.73 -14.51
CA ILE A 219 15.19 1.29 -14.50
C ILE A 219 16.36 1.02 -15.45
N ALA A 220 16.29 1.51 -16.68
CA ALA A 220 17.32 1.32 -17.68
C ALA A 220 18.63 2.02 -17.29
N LEU A 221 18.56 3.30 -16.85
CA LEU A 221 19.72 4.14 -16.55
C LEU A 221 20.48 3.68 -15.32
N TYR A 222 19.75 3.37 -14.24
CA TYR A 222 20.37 3.04 -12.95
C TYR A 222 20.46 1.54 -12.67
N GLY A 223 20.04 0.69 -13.61
CA GLY A 223 20.12 -0.75 -13.43
C GLY A 223 19.29 -1.26 -12.26
N VAL A 224 18.05 -0.78 -12.16
CA VAL A 224 17.10 -1.26 -11.13
C VAL A 224 16.83 -2.74 -11.36
N ASP A 225 16.91 -3.55 -10.32
CA ASP A 225 16.72 -5.00 -10.38
C ASP A 225 15.49 -5.50 -9.62
N LEU A 226 14.89 -4.67 -8.77
CA LEU A 226 13.63 -4.95 -8.08
C LEU A 226 12.64 -3.77 -8.24
N LEU A 227 11.44 -4.05 -8.73
CA LEU A 227 10.35 -3.09 -8.80
C LEU A 227 9.25 -3.43 -7.78
N VAL A 228 8.92 -2.49 -6.91
CA VAL A 228 7.77 -2.55 -6.00
C VAL A 228 6.65 -1.68 -6.55
N ALA A 229 5.52 -2.29 -6.86
CA ALA A 229 4.42 -1.63 -7.57
C ALA A 229 3.05 -2.15 -7.11
N ASN A 230 1.98 -1.47 -7.51
CA ASN A 230 0.63 -2.01 -7.58
C ASN A 230 0.24 -2.28 -9.06
N PRO A 231 -0.87 -2.99 -9.34
CA PRO A 231 -1.28 -3.27 -10.71
C PRO A 231 -1.51 -2.03 -11.57
N GLN A 232 -1.97 -0.92 -10.98
CA GLN A 232 -2.18 0.33 -11.72
C GLN A 232 -0.87 0.96 -12.20
N HIS A 233 0.18 0.93 -11.37
CA HIS A 233 1.52 1.37 -11.79
C HIS A 233 2.01 0.56 -13.00
N LEU A 234 1.85 -0.77 -12.95
CA LEU A 234 2.25 -1.65 -14.05
C LEU A 234 1.45 -1.39 -15.32
N HIS A 235 0.14 -1.13 -15.19
CA HIS A 235 -0.70 -0.77 -16.33
C HIS A 235 -0.19 0.50 -17.02
N PHE A 236 0.14 1.55 -16.26
CA PHE A 236 0.69 2.78 -16.85
C PHE A 236 2.08 2.57 -17.46
N MET A 237 2.95 1.78 -16.81
CA MET A 237 4.28 1.47 -17.35
C MET A 237 4.19 0.69 -18.67
N VAL A 238 3.29 -0.30 -18.76
CA VAL A 238 3.03 -1.03 -20.01
C VAL A 238 2.50 -0.10 -21.09
N ALA A 239 1.57 0.78 -20.75
CA ALA A 239 1.01 1.75 -21.69
C ALA A 239 2.08 2.71 -22.23
N GLU A 240 2.98 3.22 -21.39
CA GLU A 240 4.10 4.06 -21.83
C GLU A 240 5.14 3.28 -22.63
N HIS A 241 5.46 2.05 -22.24
CA HIS A 241 6.37 1.19 -23.02
C HIS A 241 5.83 0.89 -24.43
N ASN A 242 4.51 0.74 -24.58
CA ASN A 242 3.89 0.54 -25.89
C ASN A 242 4.01 1.76 -26.81
N LYS A 243 4.08 2.98 -26.26
CA LYS A 243 4.31 4.22 -27.02
C LYS A 243 5.80 4.40 -27.34
N THR A 244 6.64 4.17 -26.35
CA THR A 244 8.10 4.35 -26.46
C THR A 244 8.77 3.16 -25.78
N PRO A 245 9.17 2.14 -26.55
CA PRO A 245 9.82 0.95 -26.01
C PRO A 245 11.15 1.30 -25.30
N ILE A 246 11.19 1.10 -23.99
CA ILE A 246 12.39 1.27 -23.17
C ILE A 246 12.71 -0.08 -22.53
N PRO A 247 13.81 -0.74 -22.91
CA PRO A 247 14.18 -2.04 -22.35
C PRO A 247 14.48 -1.96 -20.86
N THR A 248 14.08 -2.98 -20.11
CA THR A 248 14.33 -3.12 -18.67
C THR A 248 15.13 -4.40 -18.35
N PRO A 249 16.32 -4.63 -18.97
CA PRO A 249 17.02 -5.92 -18.91
C PRO A 249 17.57 -6.25 -17.54
N THR A 250 17.75 -5.25 -16.68
CA THR A 250 18.26 -5.43 -15.30
C THR A 250 17.19 -5.85 -14.32
N LEU A 251 15.90 -5.66 -14.66
CA LEU A 251 14.79 -5.95 -13.77
C LEU A 251 14.60 -7.46 -13.62
N LYS A 252 14.90 -7.98 -12.42
CA LYS A 252 14.88 -9.40 -12.09
C LYS A 252 13.57 -9.84 -11.44
N LEU A 253 12.90 -8.92 -10.72
CA LEU A 253 11.70 -9.23 -9.97
C LEU A 253 10.78 -8.01 -9.89
N ILE A 254 9.47 -8.24 -10.09
CA ILE A 254 8.43 -7.28 -9.76
C ILE A 254 7.66 -7.81 -8.55
N LYS A 255 7.60 -7.04 -7.46
CA LYS A 255 6.71 -7.30 -6.32
C LYS A 255 5.44 -6.47 -6.46
N VAL A 256 4.30 -7.15 -6.52
CA VAL A 256 2.97 -6.52 -6.68
C VAL A 256 2.14 -6.75 -5.43
N SER A 257 1.55 -5.67 -4.90
CA SER A 257 0.58 -5.75 -3.80
C SER A 257 -0.38 -4.56 -3.84
N GLY A 258 -1.36 -4.53 -2.93
CA GLY A 258 -2.32 -3.43 -2.79
C GLY A 258 -3.64 -3.67 -3.51
N ASN A 259 -3.62 -4.41 -4.60
CA ASN A 259 -4.83 -4.85 -5.33
C ASN A 259 -4.58 -6.17 -6.04
N ALA A 260 -5.65 -6.87 -6.46
CA ALA A 260 -5.53 -8.07 -7.26
C ALA A 260 -4.88 -7.77 -8.62
N MET A 261 -3.96 -8.64 -9.06
CA MET A 261 -3.34 -8.54 -10.38
C MET A 261 -4.33 -8.98 -11.46
N PRO A 262 -4.73 -8.11 -12.40
CA PRO A 262 -5.63 -8.48 -13.48
C PRO A 262 -5.01 -9.56 -14.38
N PRO A 263 -5.72 -10.65 -14.69
CA PRO A 263 -5.19 -11.71 -15.55
C PRO A 263 -4.77 -11.20 -16.94
N SER A 264 -5.47 -10.23 -17.51
CA SER A 264 -5.15 -9.61 -18.80
C SER A 264 -3.84 -8.80 -18.80
N LEU A 265 -3.44 -8.26 -17.65
CA LEU A 265 -2.21 -7.47 -17.52
C LEU A 265 -0.95 -8.35 -17.39
N VAL A 266 -1.08 -9.60 -16.94
CA VAL A 266 0.07 -10.49 -16.70
C VAL A 266 0.91 -10.73 -17.94
N PRO A 267 0.33 -11.14 -19.11
CA PRO A 267 1.11 -11.36 -20.32
C PRO A 267 1.85 -10.11 -20.80
N GLU A 268 1.21 -8.94 -20.68
CA GLU A 268 1.76 -7.65 -21.08
C GLU A 268 2.98 -7.27 -20.25
N VAL A 269 2.87 -7.41 -18.92
CA VAL A 269 3.98 -7.13 -17.99
C VAL A 269 5.14 -8.09 -18.24
N ARG A 270 4.84 -9.38 -18.43
CA ARG A 270 5.88 -10.41 -18.67
C ARG A 270 6.62 -10.20 -19.98
N ALA A 271 5.93 -9.77 -21.02
CA ALA A 271 6.54 -9.53 -22.32
C ALA A 271 7.40 -8.25 -22.38
N ARG A 272 7.06 -7.24 -21.60
CA ARG A 272 7.64 -5.90 -21.72
C ARG A 272 8.54 -5.47 -20.58
N LEU A 273 8.25 -5.92 -19.37
CA LEU A 273 8.95 -5.44 -18.17
C LEU A 273 9.79 -6.54 -17.51
N CYS A 274 9.16 -7.58 -16.96
CA CYS A 274 9.86 -8.65 -16.25
C CYS A 274 9.02 -9.93 -16.22
N LYS A 275 9.69 -11.08 -16.39
CA LYS A 275 9.03 -12.40 -16.34
C LYS A 275 8.62 -12.81 -14.93
N ASP A 276 9.45 -12.49 -13.95
CA ASP A 276 9.28 -12.92 -12.57
C ASP A 276 8.49 -11.87 -11.79
N ILE A 277 7.28 -12.26 -11.37
CA ILE A 277 6.35 -11.42 -10.63
C ILE A 277 5.95 -12.14 -9.35
N LEU A 278 6.19 -11.50 -8.21
CA LEU A 278 5.75 -11.92 -6.90
C LEU A 278 4.49 -11.13 -6.52
N VAL A 279 3.37 -11.81 -6.43
CA VAL A 279 2.11 -11.22 -5.95
C VAL A 279 2.01 -11.42 -4.45
N GLY A 280 1.55 -10.39 -3.73
CA GLY A 280 1.37 -10.45 -2.29
C GLY A 280 0.04 -9.84 -1.83
N TYR A 281 -0.58 -10.49 -0.86
CA TYR A 281 -1.70 -9.93 -0.11
C TYR A 281 -1.22 -9.47 1.27
N SER A 282 -1.61 -8.27 1.63
CA SER A 282 -1.31 -7.64 2.91
C SER A 282 -2.41 -6.65 3.29
N SER A 283 -2.59 -6.40 4.57
CA SER A 283 -3.35 -5.25 5.05
C SER A 283 -2.45 -4.33 5.90
N THR A 284 -2.89 -3.10 6.13
CA THR A 284 -2.17 -2.19 7.03
C THR A 284 -2.06 -2.77 8.43
N GLU A 285 -3.09 -3.44 8.87
CA GLU A 285 -3.19 -4.05 10.20
C GLU A 285 -2.30 -5.29 10.34
N SER A 286 -2.40 -6.25 9.41
CA SER A 286 -1.70 -7.54 9.52
C SER A 286 -0.25 -7.53 9.02
N GLY A 287 0.10 -6.60 8.13
CA GLY A 287 1.29 -6.75 7.31
C GLY A 287 1.13 -7.85 6.25
N PRO A 288 2.22 -8.49 5.76
CA PRO A 288 2.16 -9.53 4.75
C PRO A 288 1.46 -10.80 5.25
N VAL A 289 0.42 -11.24 4.53
CA VAL A 289 -0.40 -12.43 4.86
C VAL A 289 -0.13 -13.60 3.94
N ALA A 290 -0.12 -13.35 2.63
CA ALA A 290 0.11 -14.39 1.63
C ALA A 290 0.94 -13.84 0.46
N PHE A 291 1.70 -14.69 -0.18
CA PHE A 291 2.45 -14.34 -1.39
C PHE A 291 2.73 -15.58 -2.26
N GLY A 292 2.88 -15.34 -3.55
CA GLY A 292 3.19 -16.41 -4.50
C GLY A 292 3.73 -15.86 -5.81
N HIS A 293 4.53 -16.68 -6.48
CA HIS A 293 4.97 -16.39 -7.84
C HIS A 293 3.78 -16.40 -8.81
N ILE A 294 3.82 -15.52 -9.79
CA ILE A 294 2.69 -15.32 -10.73
C ILE A 294 2.26 -16.62 -11.44
N ASP A 295 3.18 -17.53 -11.73
CA ASP A 295 2.85 -18.79 -12.38
C ASP A 295 1.86 -19.62 -11.55
N ARG A 296 1.97 -19.59 -10.23
CA ARG A 296 1.02 -20.25 -9.32
C ARG A 296 -0.29 -19.51 -9.16
N ILE A 297 -0.25 -18.18 -9.30
CA ILE A 297 -1.43 -17.34 -9.21
C ILE A 297 -2.34 -17.48 -10.43
N VAL A 298 -1.77 -17.55 -11.64
CA VAL A 298 -2.56 -17.68 -12.88
C VAL A 298 -3.21 -19.05 -13.03
N GLU A 299 -2.66 -20.10 -12.41
CA GLU A 299 -3.26 -21.45 -12.37
C GLU A 299 -4.59 -21.46 -11.59
N GLN A 300 -4.78 -20.53 -10.63
CA GLN A 300 -5.97 -20.42 -9.80
C GLN A 300 -6.44 -18.95 -9.75
N PRO A 301 -7.36 -18.55 -10.65
CA PRO A 301 -7.86 -17.17 -10.70
C PRO A 301 -8.40 -16.67 -9.38
N GLY A 302 -7.99 -15.46 -8.97
CA GLY A 302 -8.36 -14.86 -7.68
C GLY A 302 -7.46 -15.24 -6.51
N SER A 303 -6.53 -16.19 -6.68
CA SER A 303 -5.55 -16.49 -5.64
C SER A 303 -4.60 -15.32 -5.41
N THR A 304 -4.12 -15.21 -4.18
CA THR A 304 -3.18 -14.17 -3.74
C THR A 304 -1.84 -14.76 -3.30
N GLY A 305 -1.73 -16.09 -3.34
CA GLY A 305 -0.55 -16.85 -2.97
C GLY A 305 -0.76 -17.73 -1.74
N PHE A 306 0.33 -18.32 -1.28
CA PHE A 306 0.37 -19.19 -0.12
C PHE A 306 0.49 -18.36 1.16
N LEU A 307 -0.16 -18.80 2.23
CA LEU A 307 -0.05 -18.19 3.54
C LEU A 307 1.41 -18.12 3.98
N ALA A 308 1.79 -16.97 4.54
CA ALA A 308 3.11 -16.78 5.10
C ALA A 308 3.30 -17.67 6.35
N PRO A 309 4.49 -18.23 6.60
CA PRO A 309 4.74 -19.14 7.73
C PRO A 309 4.53 -18.54 9.12
N TRP A 310 4.39 -17.24 9.20
CA TRP A 310 4.19 -16.46 10.43
C TRP A 310 2.75 -15.98 10.62
N VAL A 311 1.82 -16.44 9.79
CA VAL A 311 0.41 -16.03 9.81
C VAL A 311 -0.46 -17.21 10.19
N ASP A 312 -1.27 -17.04 11.22
CA ASP A 312 -2.44 -17.85 11.44
C ASP A 312 -3.59 -17.23 10.62
N ALA A 313 -4.23 -18.01 9.77
CA ALA A 313 -5.38 -17.55 8.97
C ALA A 313 -6.47 -18.61 8.94
N GLU A 314 -7.71 -18.17 9.05
CA GLU A 314 -8.89 -19.01 8.99
C GLU A 314 -9.98 -18.36 8.16
N ILE A 315 -10.78 -19.18 7.52
CA ILE A 315 -12.03 -18.78 6.87
C ILE A 315 -13.19 -19.14 7.78
N ILE A 316 -14.05 -18.17 8.06
CA ILE A 316 -15.12 -18.24 9.05
C ILE A 316 -16.48 -18.21 8.36
N GLY A 317 -17.31 -19.19 8.68
CA GLY A 317 -18.71 -19.28 8.24
C GLY A 317 -19.66 -18.31 8.95
N PRO A 318 -20.95 -18.37 8.63
CA PRO A 318 -21.98 -17.52 9.25
C PRO A 318 -22.15 -17.75 10.75
N ASP A 319 -21.81 -18.94 11.24
CA ASP A 319 -21.87 -19.34 12.66
C ASP A 319 -20.61 -18.96 13.47
N ASP A 320 -19.72 -18.16 12.86
CA ASP A 320 -18.45 -17.70 13.41
C ASP A 320 -17.43 -18.84 13.70
N ARG A 321 -17.61 -19.99 13.03
CA ARG A 321 -16.71 -21.15 13.13
C ARG A 321 -15.87 -21.32 11.85
N PRO A 322 -14.66 -21.87 11.96
CA PRO A 322 -13.86 -22.20 10.79
C PRO A 322 -14.59 -23.19 9.88
N VAL A 323 -14.52 -22.93 8.56
CA VAL A 323 -15.07 -23.80 7.54
C VAL A 323 -14.00 -24.74 6.97
N PRO A 324 -14.39 -25.87 6.34
CA PRO A 324 -13.46 -26.75 5.64
C PRO A 324 -12.66 -26.03 4.54
N PRO A 325 -11.48 -26.57 4.15
CA PRO A 325 -10.70 -26.03 3.04
C PRO A 325 -11.53 -25.84 1.77
N SER A 326 -11.21 -24.78 1.02
CA SER A 326 -11.85 -24.40 -0.24
C SER A 326 -13.31 -23.93 -0.15
N ILE A 327 -13.89 -23.86 1.05
CA ILE A 327 -15.19 -23.23 1.29
C ILE A 327 -14.97 -21.73 1.50
N GLU A 328 -15.83 -20.91 0.87
CA GLU A 328 -15.80 -19.45 1.00
C GLU A 328 -16.41 -18.98 2.33
N GLY A 329 -15.83 -17.94 2.89
CA GLY A 329 -16.29 -17.29 4.09
C GLY A 329 -15.48 -16.04 4.41
N ARG A 330 -15.67 -15.48 5.60
CA ARG A 330 -14.93 -14.29 6.06
C ARG A 330 -13.51 -14.68 6.46
N LEU A 331 -12.52 -13.98 5.93
CA LEU A 331 -11.13 -14.15 6.35
C LEU A 331 -10.91 -13.52 7.73
N ARG A 332 -10.27 -14.27 8.65
CA ARG A 332 -9.61 -13.71 9.82
C ARG A 332 -8.15 -14.12 9.86
N VAL A 333 -7.31 -13.22 10.36
CA VAL A 333 -5.86 -13.44 10.45
C VAL A 333 -5.34 -13.03 11.81
N ARG A 334 -4.22 -13.64 12.21
CA ARG A 334 -3.45 -13.25 13.38
C ARG A 334 -1.98 -13.38 13.04
N THR A 335 -1.20 -12.32 13.34
CA THR A 335 0.24 -12.32 13.12
C THR A 335 0.94 -11.66 14.31
N LYS A 336 2.21 -12.00 14.55
CA LYS A 336 3.03 -11.34 15.57
C LYS A 336 3.42 -9.90 15.18
N TRP A 337 3.16 -9.50 13.95
CA TRP A 337 3.43 -8.15 13.43
C TRP A 337 2.17 -7.33 13.22
N GLN A 338 1.13 -7.68 13.95
CA GLN A 338 -0.16 -7.03 13.84
C GLN A 338 -0.12 -5.63 14.46
N GLY A 339 -0.53 -4.63 13.68
CA GLY A 339 -0.95 -3.34 14.20
C GLY A 339 -2.38 -3.42 14.76
N TYR A 340 -2.84 -2.35 15.36
CA TYR A 340 -4.17 -2.28 15.96
C TYR A 340 -4.86 -0.97 15.60
N ASP A 341 -6.20 -1.01 15.49
CA ASP A 341 -7.02 0.19 15.41
C ASP A 341 -6.86 0.98 16.73
N LEU A 342 -6.45 2.23 16.65
CA LEU A 342 -6.21 3.05 17.85
C LEU A 342 -7.44 3.21 18.73
N THR A 343 -8.65 3.12 18.13
CA THR A 343 -9.91 3.18 18.87
C THR A 343 -10.19 1.93 19.70
N GLU A 344 -9.56 0.78 19.36
CA GLU A 344 -9.71 -0.50 20.06
C GLU A 344 -8.61 -0.75 21.11
N GLY A 345 -7.52 0.04 21.07
CA GLY A 345 -6.37 -0.06 21.97
C GLY A 345 -5.42 -1.21 21.63
N ALA A 346 -4.23 -1.19 22.26
CA ALA A 346 -3.12 -2.07 21.93
C ALA A 346 -3.40 -3.58 22.12
N ASP A 347 -4.30 -3.94 23.03
CA ASP A 347 -4.68 -5.35 23.24
C ASP A 347 -5.41 -5.97 22.04
N ALA A 348 -5.96 -5.16 21.14
CA ALA A 348 -6.53 -5.64 19.88
C ALA A 348 -5.49 -6.34 18.99
N ALA A 349 -4.21 -5.96 19.08
CA ALA A 349 -3.13 -6.60 18.33
C ALA A 349 -2.93 -8.09 18.69
N LYS A 350 -3.44 -8.56 19.83
CA LYS A 350 -3.33 -9.95 20.29
C LYS A 350 -4.50 -10.84 19.85
N ARG A 351 -5.56 -10.25 19.25
CA ARG A 351 -6.79 -10.95 18.87
C ARG A 351 -6.78 -11.32 17.38
N TRP A 352 -7.74 -12.14 17.00
CA TRP A 352 -8.06 -12.31 15.58
C TRP A 352 -8.50 -10.99 14.97
N MET A 353 -7.89 -10.65 13.84
CA MET A 353 -8.22 -9.47 13.06
C MET A 353 -9.00 -9.90 11.81
N TYR A 354 -10.05 -9.15 11.51
CA TYR A 354 -10.89 -9.33 10.34
C TYR A 354 -10.58 -8.21 9.34
N PRO A 355 -9.80 -8.48 8.26
CA PRO A 355 -9.47 -7.45 7.26
C PRO A 355 -10.67 -7.01 6.43
N GLY A 356 -11.82 -7.68 6.61
CA GLY A 356 -13.05 -7.43 5.87
C GLY A 356 -13.08 -8.07 4.50
N ASP A 357 -12.18 -9.02 4.24
CA ASP A 357 -12.13 -9.76 2.98
C ASP A 357 -12.89 -11.10 3.08
N ILE A 358 -13.46 -11.52 1.96
CA ILE A 358 -14.11 -12.83 1.77
C ILE A 358 -13.20 -13.67 0.88
N GLY A 359 -13.03 -14.94 1.22
CA GLY A 359 -12.19 -15.83 0.44
C GLY A 359 -12.25 -17.27 0.89
N SER A 360 -11.32 -18.07 0.42
CA SER A 360 -11.13 -19.48 0.79
C SER A 360 -9.63 -19.78 0.93
N ILE A 361 -9.30 -20.79 1.73
CA ILE A 361 -7.94 -21.33 1.85
C ILE A 361 -8.00 -22.78 1.37
N SER A 362 -7.19 -23.12 0.36
CA SER A 362 -7.12 -24.47 -0.16
C SER A 362 -6.33 -25.42 0.76
N VAL A 363 -6.42 -26.71 0.53
CA VAL A 363 -5.71 -27.75 1.33
C VAL A 363 -4.20 -27.52 1.38
N ASN A 364 -3.62 -26.98 0.32
CA ASN A 364 -2.18 -26.68 0.22
C ASN A 364 -1.82 -25.28 0.76
N GLY A 365 -2.76 -24.57 1.42
CA GLY A 365 -2.52 -23.27 2.04
C GLY A 365 -2.55 -22.07 1.07
N MET A 366 -3.09 -22.22 -0.14
CA MET A 366 -3.27 -21.09 -1.05
C MET A 366 -4.52 -20.29 -0.68
N LEU A 367 -4.35 -19.01 -0.46
CA LEU A 367 -5.42 -18.04 -0.18
C LEU A 367 -5.98 -17.49 -1.49
N THR A 368 -7.30 -17.61 -1.67
CA THR A 368 -8.05 -17.01 -2.76
C THR A 368 -9.01 -15.97 -2.20
N LEU A 369 -8.96 -14.74 -2.70
CA LEU A 369 -9.89 -13.67 -2.31
C LEU A 369 -10.94 -13.48 -3.40
N VAL A 370 -12.19 -13.41 -2.98
CA VAL A 370 -13.34 -13.22 -3.87
C VAL A 370 -13.93 -11.81 -3.79
N GLY A 371 -13.73 -11.10 -2.67
CA GLY A 371 -14.19 -9.72 -2.51
C GLY A 371 -14.13 -9.23 -1.08
N ARG A 372 -14.81 -8.12 -0.83
CA ARG A 372 -14.89 -7.50 0.49
C ARG A 372 -16.32 -7.54 1.04
N VAL A 373 -16.45 -7.78 2.34
CA VAL A 373 -17.74 -7.76 3.05
C VAL A 373 -18.48 -6.42 2.86
N ALA A 374 -17.74 -5.31 2.99
CA ALA A 374 -18.30 -3.96 2.88
C ALA A 374 -18.72 -3.57 1.45
N ASP A 375 -18.14 -4.21 0.43
CA ASP A 375 -18.44 -3.94 -0.98
C ASP A 375 -19.45 -4.92 -1.56
N ALA A 376 -19.74 -6.02 -0.85
CA ALA A 376 -20.67 -7.06 -1.30
C ALA A 376 -22.07 -6.47 -1.60
N ILE A 377 -22.59 -6.78 -2.78
CA ILE A 377 -23.89 -6.30 -3.27
C ILE A 377 -24.98 -7.22 -2.74
N ASN A 378 -25.88 -6.67 -1.96
CA ASN A 378 -27.01 -7.40 -1.36
C ASN A 378 -28.13 -7.57 -2.38
N MET A 379 -28.34 -8.79 -2.89
CA MET A 379 -29.41 -9.13 -3.83
C MET A 379 -30.68 -9.71 -3.13
N GLY A 380 -30.69 -9.71 -1.80
CA GLY A 380 -31.76 -10.25 -0.98
C GLY A 380 -31.45 -11.64 -0.43
N ASP A 381 -31.39 -12.62 -1.28
CA ASP A 381 -31.09 -14.03 -0.94
C ASP A 381 -29.60 -14.38 -1.02
N THR A 382 -28.78 -13.49 -1.63
CA THR A 382 -27.36 -13.71 -1.84
C THR A 382 -26.59 -12.39 -1.86
N PHE A 383 -25.28 -12.49 -1.62
CA PHE A 383 -24.33 -11.39 -1.77
C PHE A 383 -23.45 -11.65 -2.98
N ILE A 384 -23.21 -10.61 -3.79
CA ILE A 384 -22.36 -10.65 -4.99
C ILE A 384 -21.13 -9.78 -4.76
N SER A 385 -19.96 -10.33 -5.06
CA SER A 385 -18.72 -9.56 -5.04
C SER A 385 -18.55 -8.74 -6.32
N PRO A 386 -18.46 -7.41 -6.22
CA PRO A 386 -18.14 -6.57 -7.37
C PRO A 386 -16.80 -6.93 -8.01
N GLU A 387 -15.82 -7.31 -7.20
CA GLU A 387 -14.45 -7.62 -7.64
C GLU A 387 -14.40 -8.86 -8.54
N GLN A 388 -15.27 -9.84 -8.32
CA GLN A 388 -15.39 -10.99 -9.22
C GLN A 388 -15.87 -10.55 -10.60
N MET A 389 -16.89 -9.70 -10.67
CA MET A 389 -17.43 -9.18 -11.94
C MET A 389 -16.40 -8.28 -12.65
N GLU A 390 -15.72 -7.41 -11.90
CA GLU A 390 -14.65 -6.53 -12.43
C GLU A 390 -13.50 -7.34 -13.03
N ARG A 391 -13.16 -8.48 -12.42
CA ARG A 391 -12.15 -9.41 -12.93
C ARG A 391 -12.55 -10.01 -14.27
N GLU A 392 -13.78 -10.46 -14.43
CA GLU A 392 -14.29 -10.98 -15.71
C GLU A 392 -14.32 -9.88 -16.77
N LEU A 393 -14.76 -8.66 -16.40
CA LEU A 393 -14.79 -7.52 -17.30
C LEU A 393 -13.39 -7.06 -17.77
N SER A 394 -12.35 -7.32 -16.98
CA SER A 394 -10.97 -6.98 -17.38
C SER A 394 -10.49 -7.73 -18.63
N GLY A 395 -11.14 -8.86 -18.97
CA GLY A 395 -10.90 -9.62 -20.20
C GLY A 395 -11.90 -9.33 -21.34
N TYR A 396 -12.84 -8.40 -21.14
CA TYR A 396 -13.85 -8.12 -22.16
C TYR A 396 -13.27 -7.20 -23.25
N PRO A 397 -13.41 -7.58 -24.55
CA PRO A 397 -12.84 -6.82 -25.65
C PRO A 397 -13.32 -5.37 -25.70
N GLY A 398 -12.40 -4.43 -25.88
CA GLY A 398 -12.71 -3.00 -26.03
C GLY A 398 -12.94 -2.25 -24.71
N LEU A 399 -12.97 -2.92 -23.55
CA LEU A 399 -12.95 -2.25 -22.25
C LEU A 399 -11.52 -1.91 -21.83
N ILE A 400 -11.35 -0.69 -21.31
CA ILE A 400 -10.11 -0.22 -20.67
C ILE A 400 -10.14 -0.49 -19.17
N ASP A 401 -11.28 -0.19 -18.54
CA ASP A 401 -11.49 -0.35 -17.09
C ASP A 401 -12.97 -0.49 -16.79
N ALA A 402 -13.31 -1.09 -15.66
CA ALA A 402 -14.68 -1.26 -15.19
C ALA A 402 -14.76 -1.15 -13.67
N ALA A 403 -15.90 -0.64 -13.19
CA ALA A 403 -16.24 -0.58 -11.77
C ALA A 403 -17.68 -1.03 -11.57
N VAL A 404 -17.89 -1.98 -10.67
CA VAL A 404 -19.20 -2.53 -10.34
C VAL A 404 -19.64 -2.01 -8.97
N VAL A 405 -20.89 -1.58 -8.86
CA VAL A 405 -21.45 -1.06 -7.60
C VAL A 405 -22.86 -1.57 -7.36
N GLY A 406 -23.21 -1.79 -6.10
CA GLY A 406 -24.58 -1.98 -5.68
C GLY A 406 -25.29 -0.63 -5.53
N MET A 407 -26.42 -0.45 -6.20
CA MET A 407 -27.28 0.73 -6.07
C MET A 407 -28.47 0.39 -5.17
N PRO A 408 -28.66 1.09 -4.03
CA PRO A 408 -29.72 0.77 -3.09
C PRO A 408 -31.11 0.98 -3.68
N GLN A 409 -32.03 0.08 -3.36
CA GLN A 409 -33.46 0.14 -3.69
C GLN A 409 -34.30 0.37 -2.43
N ALA A 410 -35.55 0.80 -2.61
CA ALA A 410 -36.48 0.98 -1.52
C ALA A 410 -36.80 -0.33 -0.75
N SER A 411 -36.61 -1.48 -1.38
CA SER A 411 -36.78 -2.81 -0.78
C SER A 411 -35.69 -3.19 0.23
N GLY A 412 -34.59 -2.40 0.32
CA GLY A 412 -33.38 -2.76 1.08
C GLY A 412 -32.40 -3.66 0.31
N GLN A 413 -32.79 -4.14 -0.85
CA GLN A 413 -31.91 -4.83 -1.79
C GLN A 413 -31.09 -3.81 -2.60
N GLN A 414 -30.17 -4.32 -3.42
CA GLN A 414 -29.37 -3.49 -4.32
C GLN A 414 -29.48 -3.99 -5.76
N GLU A 415 -29.35 -3.08 -6.71
CA GLU A 415 -29.18 -3.39 -8.13
C GLU A 415 -27.70 -3.32 -8.50
N ILE A 416 -27.30 -4.16 -9.45
CA ILE A 416 -25.94 -4.15 -10.00
C ILE A 416 -25.87 -3.09 -11.10
N TRP A 417 -25.09 -2.04 -10.87
CA TRP A 417 -24.77 -1.03 -11.88
C TRP A 417 -23.27 -1.06 -12.19
N ILE A 418 -22.91 -0.81 -13.45
CA ILE A 418 -21.53 -0.87 -13.93
C ILE A 418 -21.15 0.44 -14.61
N GLY A 419 -20.05 1.04 -14.17
CA GLY A 419 -19.33 2.07 -14.90
C GLY A 419 -18.20 1.46 -15.71
N VAL A 420 -18.11 1.76 -17.01
CA VAL A 420 -17.05 1.26 -17.90
C VAL A 420 -16.29 2.40 -18.55
N MET A 421 -14.99 2.21 -18.75
CA MET A 421 -14.17 2.98 -19.68
C MET A 421 -13.87 2.10 -20.89
N ALA A 422 -14.04 2.61 -22.10
CA ALA A 422 -13.87 1.81 -23.31
C ALA A 422 -13.21 2.60 -24.45
N GLN A 423 -12.60 1.86 -25.37
CA GLN A 423 -12.16 2.38 -26.67
C GLN A 423 -13.28 2.19 -27.70
N GLY A 424 -14.07 3.24 -27.92
CA GLY A 424 -15.17 3.21 -28.89
C GLY A 424 -16.56 3.02 -28.28
N GLN A 425 -17.52 2.60 -29.10
CA GLN A 425 -18.91 2.40 -28.66
C GLN A 425 -19.06 1.14 -27.80
N VAL A 426 -19.82 1.27 -26.74
CA VAL A 426 -20.14 0.18 -25.80
C VAL A 426 -21.55 -0.35 -26.09
N ASN A 427 -21.65 -1.65 -26.28
CA ASN A 427 -22.92 -2.33 -26.31
C ASN A 427 -23.28 -2.81 -24.89
N GLU A 428 -24.18 -2.08 -24.24
CA GLU A 428 -24.61 -2.40 -22.86
C GLU A 428 -25.19 -3.81 -22.74
N GLN A 429 -26.02 -4.23 -23.71
CA GLN A 429 -26.66 -5.54 -23.67
C GLN A 429 -25.62 -6.67 -23.81
N ALA A 430 -24.63 -6.52 -24.67
CA ALA A 430 -23.56 -7.51 -24.83
C ALA A 430 -22.74 -7.70 -23.55
N ILE A 431 -22.48 -6.62 -22.78
CA ILE A 431 -21.81 -6.72 -21.47
C ILE A 431 -22.68 -7.45 -20.45
N LYS A 432 -23.99 -7.16 -20.43
CA LYS A 432 -24.95 -7.85 -19.54
C LYS A 432 -25.00 -9.35 -19.86
N ASP A 433 -25.12 -9.70 -21.13
CA ASP A 433 -25.18 -11.09 -21.60
C ASP A 433 -23.86 -11.85 -21.29
N PHE A 434 -22.71 -11.17 -21.50
CA PHE A 434 -21.42 -11.74 -21.15
C PHE A 434 -21.31 -12.10 -19.67
N LEU A 435 -21.70 -11.20 -18.78
CA LEU A 435 -21.66 -11.43 -17.33
C LEU A 435 -22.69 -12.48 -16.89
N LEU A 436 -23.89 -12.46 -17.48
CA LEU A 436 -24.93 -13.45 -17.19
C LEU A 436 -24.51 -14.86 -17.61
N ALA A 437 -23.77 -14.98 -18.72
CA ALA A 437 -23.21 -16.26 -19.17
C ALA A 437 -22.14 -16.81 -18.23
N LYS A 438 -21.39 -15.92 -17.54
CA LYS A 438 -20.41 -16.31 -16.52
C LYS A 438 -21.07 -16.78 -15.22
N ASN A 439 -22.09 -16.07 -14.79
CA ASN A 439 -22.85 -16.44 -13.60
C ASN A 439 -24.32 -15.98 -13.72
N PRO A 440 -25.29 -16.89 -13.68
CA PRO A 440 -26.72 -16.54 -13.80
C PRO A 440 -27.27 -15.60 -12.71
N ARG A 441 -26.55 -15.42 -11.61
CA ARG A 441 -26.90 -14.49 -10.53
C ARG A 441 -26.45 -13.05 -10.82
N TRP A 442 -25.58 -12.82 -11.81
CA TRP A 442 -25.05 -11.50 -12.14
C TRP A 442 -26.00 -10.73 -13.07
N LYS A 443 -27.18 -10.41 -12.55
CA LYS A 443 -28.22 -9.66 -13.27
C LYS A 443 -27.90 -8.17 -13.20
N VAL A 444 -27.26 -7.63 -14.23
CA VAL A 444 -26.87 -6.23 -14.33
C VAL A 444 -28.05 -5.38 -14.79
N SER A 445 -28.43 -4.36 -13.99
CA SER A 445 -29.52 -3.45 -14.32
C SER A 445 -29.07 -2.39 -15.32
N ARG A 446 -27.87 -1.79 -15.14
CA ARG A 446 -27.40 -0.68 -15.96
C ARG A 446 -25.90 -0.76 -16.20
N VAL A 447 -25.49 -0.40 -17.43
CA VAL A 447 -24.09 -0.11 -17.80
C VAL A 447 -24.02 1.33 -18.28
N LYS A 448 -23.04 2.11 -17.83
CA LYS A 448 -22.81 3.50 -18.26
C LYS A 448 -21.34 3.70 -18.59
N VAL A 449 -21.07 4.36 -19.72
CA VAL A 449 -19.71 4.77 -20.07
C VAL A 449 -19.30 5.95 -19.18
N LEU A 450 -18.12 5.86 -18.61
CA LEU A 450 -17.50 6.90 -17.78
C LEU A 450 -16.20 7.35 -18.44
N ASP A 451 -15.89 8.62 -18.30
CA ASP A 451 -14.61 9.22 -18.70
C ASP A 451 -13.45 8.74 -17.83
N ARG A 452 -13.75 8.38 -16.57
CA ARG A 452 -12.76 7.98 -15.58
C ARG A 452 -13.34 7.11 -14.46
N ILE A 453 -12.66 6.01 -14.15
CA ILE A 453 -12.85 5.22 -12.93
C ILE A 453 -11.96 5.79 -11.81
N ARG A 454 -12.57 6.36 -10.77
CA ARG A 454 -11.85 6.95 -9.64
C ARG A 454 -11.25 5.87 -8.76
N ARG A 455 -9.93 5.98 -8.52
CA ARG A 455 -9.16 5.11 -7.63
C ARG A 455 -8.42 5.95 -6.58
N ASN A 456 -8.14 5.35 -5.43
CA ASN A 456 -7.29 5.96 -4.42
C ASN A 456 -5.79 5.75 -4.75
N ASP A 457 -4.89 6.28 -3.92
CA ASP A 457 -3.42 6.21 -4.12
C ASP A 457 -2.87 4.78 -4.15
N MET A 458 -3.62 3.81 -3.63
CA MET A 458 -3.29 2.38 -3.70
C MET A 458 -3.90 1.67 -4.92
N GLY A 459 -4.57 2.41 -5.81
CA GLY A 459 -5.20 1.89 -7.02
C GLY A 459 -6.57 1.23 -6.79
N LYS A 460 -7.17 1.31 -5.59
CA LYS A 460 -8.49 0.74 -5.28
C LYS A 460 -9.61 1.66 -5.77
N ILE A 461 -10.67 1.07 -6.34
CA ILE A 461 -11.85 1.79 -6.80
C ILE A 461 -12.53 2.49 -5.63
N VAL A 462 -12.81 3.79 -5.78
CA VAL A 462 -13.58 4.59 -4.82
C VAL A 462 -15.07 4.49 -5.19
N ARG A 463 -15.73 3.41 -4.74
CA ARG A 463 -17.10 3.03 -5.15
C ARG A 463 -18.13 4.12 -4.88
N ALA A 464 -18.01 4.90 -3.82
CA ALA A 464 -18.88 6.04 -3.53
C ALA A 464 -18.87 7.05 -4.69
N ARG A 465 -17.69 7.39 -5.22
CA ARG A 465 -17.55 8.32 -6.35
C ARG A 465 -18.07 7.74 -7.66
N ILE A 466 -18.02 6.41 -7.81
CA ILE A 466 -18.63 5.75 -8.98
C ILE A 466 -20.14 5.83 -8.90
N ARG A 467 -20.75 5.55 -7.73
CA ARG A 467 -22.19 5.70 -7.53
C ARG A 467 -22.68 7.11 -7.88
N GLU A 468 -22.01 8.15 -7.39
CA GLU A 468 -22.31 9.55 -7.72
C GLU A 468 -22.33 9.80 -9.24
N LYS A 469 -21.31 9.31 -9.96
CA LYS A 469 -21.20 9.48 -11.42
C LYS A 469 -22.25 8.68 -12.19
N LEU A 470 -22.63 7.51 -11.72
CA LEU A 470 -23.66 6.71 -12.37
C LEU A 470 -25.07 7.30 -12.21
N LEU A 471 -25.32 8.01 -11.09
CA LEU A 471 -26.58 8.73 -10.84
C LEU A 471 -26.66 10.07 -11.60
N ALA A 472 -25.55 10.68 -11.90
CA ALA A 472 -25.53 11.91 -12.68
C ALA A 472 -26.18 11.68 -14.06
N PRO A 473 -26.90 12.67 -14.61
CA PRO A 473 -27.59 12.56 -15.89
C PRO A 473 -26.65 12.26 -17.09
#